data_65f7660489409d68619eb78941ff0bbe
#
_entry.id   65f7660489409d68619eb78941ff0bbe
#
_cell.length_a   1.000
_cell.length_b   1.000
_cell.length_c   1.000
_cell.angle_alpha   90.00
_cell.angle_beta   90.00
_cell.angle_gamma   90.00
#
_symmetry.space_group_name_H-M   'P 1'
#
loop_
_entity.id
_entity.type
_entity.pdbx_description
1 polymer ?
#
loop_
_entity_poly.entity_id
_entity_poly.type
_entity_poly.pdbx_seq_one_letter_code
_entity_poly.pdbx_strand_id
1 'polypeptide(L)'
;MNPVDTGRRKFLGATAAAAGVALAPGVLLYEIAAARPPGLEASRSVRWGMLVDTTRCASGCTACVDACNREHGLPAPTRPTDAQWIRKVELKDLRSGAVHSAPVMCQHCAEPPCVDVCPTGASFKRADGIVLVDRHTCIGCRYCMMACPYKARSFVHEPTAGQKTDTPRGKGCVESCNLCVHRVDKGGTPACVESCAAAGHQAIVFGDLNDPSSEISRRVQAVATTQLRADLRTDNGVRYAGL
;
A
#
# COMPACT_ATOMS: atom_id res chain seq x y z
N MET A 1 -52.43 -1.57 5.72
CA MET A 1 -51.00 -1.25 5.78
C MET A 1 -50.86 0.18 5.26
N ASN A 2 -50.55 1.15 6.14
CA ASN A 2 -50.42 2.55 5.76
C ASN A 2 -49.11 2.78 4.99
N PRO A 3 -49.11 3.53 3.88
CA PRO A 3 -47.90 3.87 3.18
C PRO A 3 -47.01 4.76 4.06
N VAL A 4 -45.79 4.32 4.30
CA VAL A 4 -44.79 5.06 5.08
C VAL A 4 -44.47 6.34 4.33
N ASP A 5 -44.76 7.49 4.92
CA ASP A 5 -44.56 8.83 4.38
C ASP A 5 -43.06 9.10 4.15
N THR A 6 -42.62 8.89 2.92
CA THR A 6 -41.25 9.12 2.46
C THR A 6 -40.85 10.62 2.47
N GLY A 7 -41.85 11.53 2.51
CA GLY A 7 -41.63 12.97 2.60
C GLY A 7 -41.10 13.39 3.98
N ARG A 8 -41.62 12.81 5.05
CA ARG A 8 -41.20 13.08 6.44
C ARG A 8 -39.73 12.64 6.69
N ARG A 9 -39.33 11.50 6.15
CA ARG A 9 -37.94 11.04 6.28
C ARG A 9 -36.94 11.93 5.56
N LYS A 10 -37.27 12.43 4.36
CA LYS A 10 -36.44 13.37 3.62
C LYS A 10 -36.35 14.72 4.32
N PHE A 11 -37.45 15.22 4.89
CA PHE A 11 -37.47 16.49 5.63
C PHE A 11 -36.64 16.39 6.93
N LEU A 12 -36.75 15.32 7.70
CA LEU A 12 -35.99 15.11 8.93
C LEU A 12 -34.47 14.92 8.62
N GLY A 13 -34.12 14.29 7.51
CA GLY A 13 -32.73 14.18 7.07
C GLY A 13 -32.12 15.53 6.66
N ALA A 14 -32.87 16.36 5.96
CA ALA A 14 -32.42 17.69 5.53
C ALA A 14 -32.28 18.69 6.69
N THR A 15 -33.21 18.62 7.67
CA THR A 15 -33.15 19.49 8.87
C THR A 15 -32.01 19.07 9.83
N ALA A 16 -31.70 17.78 9.95
CA ALA A 16 -30.59 17.31 10.76
C ALA A 16 -29.23 17.74 10.16
N ALA A 17 -29.10 17.73 8.83
CA ALA A 17 -27.91 18.20 8.15
C ALA A 17 -27.73 19.74 8.26
N ALA A 18 -28.83 20.51 8.19
CA ALA A 18 -28.77 21.96 8.33
C ALA A 18 -28.54 22.43 9.77
N ALA A 19 -29.08 21.71 10.77
CA ALA A 19 -28.88 22.02 12.19
C ALA A 19 -27.45 21.67 12.67
N GLY A 20 -26.78 20.67 12.08
CA GLY A 20 -25.42 20.31 12.40
C GLY A 20 -24.39 21.39 12.02
N VAL A 21 -24.70 22.23 11.03
CA VAL A 21 -23.82 23.33 10.59
C VAL A 21 -23.96 24.57 11.50
N ALA A 22 -25.09 24.70 12.20
CA ALA A 22 -25.40 25.95 12.98
C ALA A 22 -25.00 25.87 14.46
N LEU A 23 -24.64 24.73 15.02
CA LEU A 23 -24.57 24.54 16.47
C LEU A 23 -23.18 24.51 17.10
N ALA A 24 -22.09 24.67 16.33
CA ALA A 24 -20.74 24.71 16.92
C ALA A 24 -19.78 25.61 16.12
N PRO A 25 -19.67 26.93 16.46
CA PRO A 25 -18.56 27.73 15.96
C PRO A 25 -17.25 27.16 16.56
N GLY A 26 -16.43 26.55 15.71
CA GLY A 26 -15.14 25.94 16.10
C GLY A 26 -15.03 24.43 15.91
N VAL A 27 -16.09 23.72 15.58
CA VAL A 27 -16.00 22.34 15.10
C VAL A 27 -15.75 22.38 13.61
N LEU A 28 -14.48 22.26 13.22
CA LEU A 28 -14.14 21.83 11.87
C LEU A 28 -14.67 20.41 11.72
N LEU A 29 -15.78 20.26 10.99
CA LEU A 29 -16.15 18.97 10.40
C LEU A 29 -15.03 18.65 9.42
N TYR A 30 -14.04 17.89 9.88
CA TYR A 30 -13.20 17.19 8.93
C TYR A 30 -14.14 16.40 8.03
N GLU A 31 -14.04 16.63 6.73
CA GLU A 31 -14.61 15.68 5.78
C GLU A 31 -14.12 14.31 6.22
N ILE A 32 -15.02 13.51 6.78
CA ILE A 32 -14.80 12.08 6.96
C ILE A 32 -14.40 11.65 5.56
N ALA A 33 -13.16 11.21 5.42
CA ALA A 33 -12.57 10.83 4.14
C ALA A 33 -13.64 10.10 3.36
N ALA A 34 -14.11 10.70 2.27
CA ALA A 34 -15.27 10.18 1.57
C ALA A 34 -14.93 8.74 1.22
N ALA A 35 -15.61 7.81 1.90
CA ALA A 35 -15.52 6.41 1.54
C ALA A 35 -15.72 6.37 0.03
N ARG A 36 -14.86 5.66 -0.68
CA ARG A 36 -14.92 5.51 -2.13
C ARG A 36 -16.38 5.51 -2.57
N PRO A 37 -16.81 6.34 -3.54
CA PRO A 37 -18.20 6.43 -3.91
C PRO A 37 -18.79 5.03 -4.13
N PRO A 38 -20.00 4.73 -3.63
CA PRO A 38 -20.66 3.46 -3.90
C PRO A 38 -20.66 3.22 -5.42
N GLY A 39 -20.09 2.10 -5.88
CA GLY A 39 -19.95 1.78 -7.31
C GLY A 39 -18.53 1.83 -7.86
N LEU A 40 -17.54 2.34 -7.11
CA LEU A 40 -16.14 2.24 -7.46
C LEU A 40 -15.46 1.12 -6.66
N GLU A 41 -16.01 -0.09 -6.71
CA GLU A 41 -15.36 -1.25 -6.09
C GLU A 41 -14.04 -1.60 -6.78
N ALA A 42 -13.12 -2.22 -6.03
CA ALA A 42 -11.90 -2.75 -6.60
C ALA A 42 -12.24 -3.77 -7.69
N SER A 43 -11.81 -3.54 -8.92
CA SER A 43 -12.15 -4.38 -10.06
C SER A 43 -11.13 -5.48 -10.27
N ARG A 44 -11.59 -6.69 -10.59
CA ARG A 44 -10.72 -7.81 -11.01
C ARG A 44 -10.08 -7.60 -12.39
N SER A 45 -10.58 -6.65 -13.19
CA SER A 45 -9.97 -6.28 -14.46
C SER A 45 -8.66 -5.51 -14.27
N VAL A 46 -8.45 -4.92 -13.10
CA VAL A 46 -7.25 -4.16 -12.73
C VAL A 46 -6.30 -5.04 -11.93
N ARG A 47 -5.01 -4.97 -12.25
CA ARG A 47 -3.93 -5.58 -11.47
C ARG A 47 -2.87 -4.53 -11.15
N TRP A 48 -3.00 -3.88 -10.02
CA TRP A 48 -2.01 -2.90 -9.60
C TRP A 48 -0.64 -3.54 -9.35
N GLY A 49 0.39 -2.91 -9.88
CA GLY A 49 1.77 -3.37 -9.72
C GLY A 49 2.79 -2.26 -9.78
N MET A 50 4.03 -2.63 -9.51
CA MET A 50 5.20 -1.77 -9.64
C MET A 50 6.29 -2.43 -10.46
N LEU A 51 7.00 -1.62 -11.25
CA LEU A 51 8.28 -1.98 -11.85
C LEU A 51 9.37 -1.17 -11.15
N VAL A 52 10.39 -1.85 -10.66
CA VAL A 52 11.60 -1.26 -10.09
C VAL A 52 12.76 -1.50 -11.06
N ASP A 53 13.28 -0.45 -11.64
CA ASP A 53 14.48 -0.48 -12.48
C ASP A 53 15.72 -0.22 -11.60
N THR A 54 16.46 -1.28 -11.29
CA THR A 54 17.64 -1.20 -10.41
C THR A 54 18.81 -0.47 -11.04
N THR A 55 18.86 -0.39 -12.38
CA THR A 55 19.92 0.35 -13.09
C THR A 55 19.79 1.86 -12.91
N ARG A 56 18.57 2.33 -12.61
CA ARG A 56 18.24 3.75 -12.34
C ARG A 56 18.17 4.07 -10.86
N CYS A 57 18.22 3.06 -10.00
CA CYS A 57 18.09 3.20 -8.56
C CYS A 57 19.43 3.55 -7.94
N ALA A 58 19.67 4.81 -7.65
CA ALA A 58 20.93 5.27 -7.09
C ALA A 58 21.22 4.65 -5.71
N SER A 59 22.45 4.19 -5.51
CA SER A 59 22.94 3.79 -4.21
C SER A 59 22.89 4.97 -3.22
N GLY A 60 22.52 4.69 -1.98
CA GLY A 60 22.38 5.71 -0.93
C GLY A 60 21.13 6.60 -1.05
N CYS A 61 20.37 6.58 -2.14
CA CYS A 61 19.13 7.33 -2.24
C CYS A 61 18.03 6.70 -1.38
N THR A 62 17.41 7.46 -0.49
CA THR A 62 16.33 7.03 0.41
C THR A 62 14.97 7.67 0.10
N ALA A 63 14.87 8.46 -0.97
CA ALA A 63 13.68 9.27 -1.28
C ALA A 63 12.35 8.49 -1.21
N CYS A 64 12.30 7.26 -1.73
CA CYS A 64 11.12 6.41 -1.68
C CYS A 64 10.79 5.92 -0.26
N VAL A 65 11.79 5.63 0.57
CA VAL A 65 11.64 5.24 1.97
C VAL A 65 11.12 6.41 2.79
N ASP A 66 11.73 7.58 2.66
CA ASP A 66 11.37 8.79 3.38
C ASP A 66 9.96 9.27 3.02
N ALA A 67 9.60 9.18 1.74
CA ALA A 67 8.24 9.49 1.29
C ALA A 67 7.21 8.52 1.89
N CYS A 68 7.49 7.22 1.91
CA CYS A 68 6.64 6.22 2.53
C CYS A 68 6.47 6.49 4.03
N ASN A 69 7.56 6.80 4.72
CA ASN A 69 7.54 7.08 6.15
C ASN A 69 6.70 8.32 6.47
N ARG A 70 6.87 9.41 5.71
CA ARG A 70 6.06 10.62 5.87
C ARG A 70 4.58 10.39 5.57
N GLU A 71 4.28 9.68 4.49
CA GLU A 71 2.91 9.39 4.06
C GLU A 71 2.13 8.60 5.12
N HIS A 72 2.77 7.60 5.70
CA HIS A 72 2.14 6.66 6.62
C HIS A 72 2.43 6.92 8.11
N GLY A 73 3.15 8.00 8.44
CA GLY A 73 3.49 8.32 9.83
C GLY A 73 4.41 7.27 10.47
N LEU A 74 5.34 6.70 9.70
CA LEU A 74 6.36 5.80 10.22
C LEU A 74 7.53 6.62 10.76
N PRO A 75 8.00 6.37 11.99
CA PRO A 75 9.24 6.96 12.47
C PRO A 75 10.43 6.39 11.70
N ALA A 76 11.52 7.15 11.63
CA ALA A 76 12.77 6.61 11.13
C ALA A 76 13.19 5.39 11.97
N PRO A 77 13.52 4.26 11.35
CA PRO A 77 13.87 3.06 12.09
C PRO A 77 15.19 3.25 12.82
N THR A 78 15.21 2.93 14.10
CA THR A 78 16.40 2.96 14.97
C THR A 78 16.79 1.57 15.45
N ARG A 79 15.85 0.62 15.39
CA ARG A 79 16.03 -0.77 15.81
C ARG A 79 15.68 -1.73 14.66
N PRO A 80 16.26 -2.91 14.61
CA PRO A 80 15.90 -3.94 13.61
C PRO A 80 14.42 -4.35 13.62
N THR A 81 13.74 -4.15 14.75
CA THR A 81 12.33 -4.48 14.95
C THR A 81 11.36 -3.36 14.60
N ASP A 82 11.87 -2.17 14.29
CA ASP A 82 11.03 -1.04 13.94
C ASP A 82 10.34 -1.27 12.58
N ALA A 83 9.14 -0.72 12.45
CA ALA A 83 8.34 -0.94 11.25
C ALA A 83 8.96 -0.28 10.02
N GLN A 84 9.16 -1.07 8.98
CA GLN A 84 9.70 -0.64 7.69
C GLN A 84 8.82 -1.20 6.58
N TRP A 85 8.09 -0.33 5.88
CA TRP A 85 7.24 -0.77 4.78
C TRP A 85 8.01 -0.86 3.46
N ILE A 86 9.05 -0.05 3.32
CA ILE A 86 10.04 -0.13 2.25
C ILE A 86 11.43 -0.21 2.89
N ARG A 87 12.23 -1.14 2.44
CA ARG A 87 13.66 -1.26 2.82
C ARG A 87 14.50 -1.06 1.58
N LYS A 88 15.47 -0.17 1.65
CA LYS A 88 16.49 -0.05 0.62
C LYS A 88 17.55 -1.11 0.89
N VAL A 89 17.81 -1.96 -0.09
CA VAL A 89 18.83 -3.02 -0.02
C VAL A 89 19.85 -2.86 -1.12
N GLU A 90 21.08 -3.26 -0.84
CA GLU A 90 22.13 -3.38 -1.84
C GLU A 90 22.41 -4.87 -2.06
N LEU A 91 22.28 -5.28 -3.30
CA LEU A 91 22.48 -6.65 -3.77
C LEU A 91 23.80 -6.71 -4.51
N LYS A 92 24.70 -7.56 -4.06
CA LYS A 92 25.99 -7.80 -4.74
C LYS A 92 25.91 -9.10 -5.54
N ASP A 93 26.10 -9.02 -6.83
CA ASP A 93 26.32 -10.21 -7.65
C ASP A 93 27.70 -10.81 -7.30
N LEU A 94 27.70 -12.03 -6.82
CA LEU A 94 28.92 -12.70 -6.38
C LEU A 94 29.85 -13.09 -7.52
N ARG A 95 29.34 -13.18 -8.75
CA ARG A 95 30.14 -13.55 -9.93
C ARG A 95 30.78 -12.34 -10.59
N SER A 96 30.00 -11.31 -10.83
CA SER A 96 30.45 -10.09 -11.50
C SER A 96 31.02 -9.04 -10.54
N GLY A 97 30.66 -9.12 -9.24
CA GLY A 97 30.95 -8.10 -8.24
C GLY A 97 30.08 -6.85 -8.36
N ALA A 98 29.16 -6.80 -9.32
CA ALA A 98 28.26 -5.67 -9.51
C ALA A 98 27.36 -5.47 -8.28
N VAL A 99 27.09 -4.20 -7.95
CA VAL A 99 26.22 -3.83 -6.84
C VAL A 99 24.97 -3.15 -7.41
N HIS A 100 23.81 -3.69 -7.05
CA HIS A 100 22.52 -3.14 -7.42
C HIS A 100 21.80 -2.66 -6.18
N SER A 101 21.24 -1.46 -6.24
CA SER A 101 20.45 -0.90 -5.16
C SER A 101 18.98 -1.00 -5.51
N ALA A 102 18.14 -1.50 -4.58
CA ALA A 102 16.71 -1.66 -4.83
C ALA A 102 15.86 -1.43 -3.59
N PRO A 103 14.70 -0.79 -3.71
CA PRO A 103 13.68 -0.81 -2.69
C PRO A 103 12.98 -2.17 -2.68
N VAL A 104 12.85 -2.78 -1.52
CA VAL A 104 12.10 -4.01 -1.29
C VAL A 104 10.93 -3.72 -0.36
N MET A 105 9.73 -4.09 -0.80
CA MET A 105 8.48 -3.88 -0.08
C MET A 105 7.57 -5.10 -0.22
N CYS A 106 6.33 -5.00 0.26
CA CYS A 106 5.32 -6.02 -0.04
C CYS A 106 5.23 -6.22 -1.56
N GLN A 107 5.24 -7.48 -1.99
CA GLN A 107 5.24 -7.82 -3.41
C GLN A 107 3.84 -7.89 -4.00
N HIS A 108 2.79 -7.68 -3.21
CA HIS A 108 1.38 -7.76 -3.61
C HIS A 108 1.13 -8.99 -4.50
N CYS A 109 1.47 -10.15 -3.95
CA CYS A 109 1.37 -11.46 -4.61
C CYS A 109 -0.04 -11.75 -5.10
N ALA A 110 -0.18 -12.43 -6.24
CA ALA A 110 -1.47 -12.99 -6.66
C ALA A 110 -1.87 -14.17 -5.76
N GLU A 111 -0.89 -14.99 -5.38
CA GLU A 111 -1.05 -16.09 -4.44
C GLU A 111 -0.29 -15.75 -3.14
N PRO A 112 -0.90 -14.95 -2.22
CA PRO A 112 -0.19 -14.41 -1.07
C PRO A 112 -0.22 -15.36 0.13
N PRO A 113 0.85 -16.08 0.47
CA PRO A 113 0.86 -17.04 1.58
C PRO A 113 0.58 -16.38 2.93
N CYS A 114 0.83 -15.08 3.04
CA CYS A 114 0.50 -14.30 4.23
C CYS A 114 -0.99 -14.05 4.43
N VAL A 115 -1.81 -14.23 3.41
CA VAL A 115 -3.28 -14.21 3.49
C VAL A 115 -3.77 -15.57 3.93
N ASP A 116 -3.25 -16.65 3.34
CA ASP A 116 -3.69 -18.01 3.59
C ASP A 116 -3.52 -18.43 5.06
N VAL A 117 -2.45 -17.98 5.70
CA VAL A 117 -2.15 -18.32 7.11
C VAL A 117 -2.84 -17.42 8.14
N CYS A 118 -3.66 -16.45 7.72
CA CYS A 118 -4.26 -15.51 8.65
C CYS A 118 -5.52 -16.09 9.29
N PRO A 119 -5.53 -16.42 10.62
CA PRO A 119 -6.64 -17.10 11.24
C PRO A 119 -7.90 -16.23 11.38
N THR A 120 -7.73 -14.91 11.35
CA THR A 120 -8.84 -13.95 11.50
C THR A 120 -9.31 -13.34 10.19
N GLY A 121 -8.63 -13.65 9.05
CA GLY A 121 -8.89 -12.97 7.79
C GLY A 121 -8.42 -11.51 7.75
N ALA A 122 -7.74 -11.02 8.79
CA ALA A 122 -7.21 -9.65 8.84
C ALA A 122 -6.25 -9.34 7.68
N SER A 123 -5.47 -10.35 7.24
CA SER A 123 -4.67 -10.23 6.03
C SER A 123 -5.51 -10.69 4.85
N PHE A 124 -5.69 -9.86 3.85
CA PHE A 124 -6.53 -10.15 2.69
C PHE A 124 -5.98 -9.53 1.41
N LYS A 125 -6.44 -10.05 0.28
CA LYS A 125 -6.15 -9.53 -1.06
C LYS A 125 -7.41 -8.92 -1.64
N ARG A 126 -7.33 -7.66 -2.09
CA ARG A 126 -8.40 -6.98 -2.83
C ARG A 126 -8.53 -7.57 -4.24
N ALA A 127 -9.67 -7.33 -4.88
CA ALA A 127 -9.94 -7.79 -6.23
C ALA A 127 -8.91 -7.28 -7.26
N ASP A 128 -8.40 -6.07 -7.08
CA ASP A 128 -7.37 -5.41 -7.90
C ASP A 128 -5.92 -5.83 -7.56
N GLY A 129 -5.76 -6.85 -6.73
CA GLY A 129 -4.48 -7.44 -6.39
C GLY A 129 -3.73 -6.79 -5.23
N ILE A 130 -4.23 -5.71 -4.63
CA ILE A 130 -3.58 -5.09 -3.47
C ILE A 130 -3.75 -5.99 -2.24
N VAL A 131 -2.64 -6.36 -1.59
CA VAL A 131 -2.64 -7.14 -0.34
C VAL A 131 -2.58 -6.19 0.84
N LEU A 132 -3.53 -6.32 1.75
CA LEU A 132 -3.75 -5.43 2.89
C LEU A 132 -3.78 -6.18 4.21
N VAL A 133 -3.75 -5.43 5.31
CA VAL A 133 -4.01 -5.90 6.67
C VAL A 133 -5.05 -4.99 7.31
N ASP A 134 -6.18 -5.56 7.68
CA ASP A 134 -7.14 -4.91 8.55
C ASP A 134 -6.64 -4.95 10.00
N ARG A 135 -6.31 -3.78 10.52
CA ARG A 135 -5.74 -3.64 11.86
C ARG A 135 -6.75 -3.80 12.97
N HIS A 136 -8.05 -3.67 12.67
CA HIS A 136 -9.13 -3.85 13.65
C HIS A 136 -9.39 -5.34 13.94
N THR A 137 -9.17 -6.20 12.95
CA THR A 137 -9.34 -7.65 13.09
C THR A 137 -8.02 -8.39 13.33
N CYS A 138 -6.88 -7.69 13.21
CA CYS A 138 -5.56 -8.29 13.43
C CYS A 138 -5.31 -8.56 14.92
N ILE A 139 -5.10 -9.82 15.29
CA ILE A 139 -4.78 -10.25 16.65
C ILE A 139 -3.28 -10.30 16.95
N GLY A 140 -2.41 -9.93 15.99
CA GLY A 140 -0.98 -9.87 16.21
C GLY A 140 -0.25 -11.21 16.32
N CYS A 141 -0.82 -12.31 15.86
CA CYS A 141 -0.22 -13.65 15.94
C CYS A 141 1.07 -13.80 15.12
N ARG A 142 1.33 -12.89 14.17
CA ARG A 142 2.54 -12.80 13.33
C ARG A 142 2.78 -13.96 12.35
N TYR A 143 1.84 -14.89 12.18
CA TYR A 143 1.97 -15.98 11.20
C TYR A 143 2.22 -15.45 9.78
N CYS A 144 1.56 -14.37 9.40
CA CYS A 144 1.75 -13.72 8.10
C CYS A 144 3.16 -13.14 7.91
N MET A 145 3.88 -12.79 8.99
CA MET A 145 5.28 -12.37 8.94
C MET A 145 6.20 -13.56 8.67
N MET A 146 5.90 -14.71 9.30
CA MET A 146 6.65 -15.96 9.11
C MET A 146 6.45 -16.52 7.71
N ALA A 147 5.21 -16.49 7.21
CA ALA A 147 4.85 -16.98 5.89
C ALA A 147 5.38 -16.11 4.74
N CYS A 148 5.66 -14.84 4.98
CA CYS A 148 6.13 -13.92 3.94
C CYS A 148 7.59 -14.24 3.53
N PRO A 149 7.86 -14.73 2.30
CA PRO A 149 9.21 -15.06 1.88
C PRO A 149 10.09 -13.83 1.66
N TYR A 150 9.46 -12.65 1.52
CA TYR A 150 10.13 -11.37 1.27
C TYR A 150 10.42 -10.61 2.57
N LYS A 151 9.96 -11.12 3.73
CA LYS A 151 10.06 -10.43 5.03
C LYS A 151 9.53 -8.99 4.97
N ALA A 152 8.46 -8.78 4.20
CA ALA A 152 7.91 -7.46 3.89
C ALA A 152 6.81 -7.04 4.88
N ARG A 153 6.68 -7.71 6.00
CA ARG A 153 5.72 -7.38 7.07
C ARG A 153 6.46 -7.00 8.33
N SER A 154 5.96 -5.98 9.00
CA SER A 154 6.46 -5.46 10.27
C SER A 154 5.42 -5.62 11.35
N PHE A 155 5.84 -5.67 12.60
CA PHE A 155 4.96 -5.71 13.77
C PHE A 155 5.13 -4.44 14.58
N VAL A 156 4.03 -3.86 15.02
CA VAL A 156 4.05 -2.61 15.81
C VAL A 156 4.18 -2.96 17.29
N HIS A 157 5.37 -2.81 17.84
CA HIS A 157 5.68 -3.13 19.25
C HIS A 157 5.29 -2.03 20.21
N GLU A 158 5.40 -0.78 19.80
CA GLU A 158 5.25 0.39 20.63
C GLU A 158 3.93 1.14 20.34
N PRO A 159 3.43 1.91 21.31
CA PRO A 159 2.34 2.84 21.04
C PRO A 159 2.71 3.77 19.87
N THR A 160 1.76 4.03 19.01
CA THR A 160 1.93 4.91 17.84
C THR A 160 1.41 6.30 18.16
N ALA A 161 2.19 7.33 17.83
CA ALA A 161 1.82 8.74 17.91
C ALA A 161 1.71 9.33 16.49
N GLY A 162 1.08 10.51 16.36
CA GLY A 162 1.00 11.21 15.08
C GLY A 162 0.22 10.43 14.01
N GLN A 163 -0.89 9.81 14.41
CA GLN A 163 -1.72 8.98 13.52
C GLN A 163 -2.16 9.72 12.27
N LYS A 164 -2.09 9.03 11.14
CA LYS A 164 -2.68 9.48 9.87
C LYS A 164 -4.09 8.92 9.74
N THR A 165 -5.06 9.76 9.41
CA THR A 165 -6.47 9.36 9.29
C THR A 165 -6.69 8.29 8.22
N ASP A 166 -6.00 8.41 7.09
CA ASP A 166 -6.12 7.47 5.97
C ASP A 166 -5.43 6.11 6.23
N THR A 167 -4.45 6.08 7.13
CA THR A 167 -3.67 4.86 7.42
C THR A 167 -3.33 4.77 8.90
N PRO A 168 -4.33 4.62 9.78
CA PRO A 168 -4.10 4.52 11.21
C PRO A 168 -3.23 3.30 11.51
N ARG A 169 -2.26 3.46 12.42
CA ARG A 169 -1.38 2.39 12.88
C ARG A 169 -1.78 1.96 14.28
N GLY A 170 -1.51 0.71 14.66
CA GLY A 170 -1.92 0.20 15.96
C GLY A 170 -0.86 -0.70 16.59
N LYS A 171 -0.57 -0.48 17.90
CA LYS A 171 0.25 -1.40 18.69
C LYS A 171 -0.36 -2.80 18.68
N GLY A 172 0.48 -3.82 18.52
CA GLY A 172 0.04 -5.21 18.51
C GLY A 172 -0.46 -5.72 17.16
N CYS A 173 -0.46 -4.89 16.12
CA CYS A 173 -0.87 -5.28 14.78
C CYS A 173 0.31 -5.48 13.84
N VAL A 174 0.10 -6.27 12.80
CA VAL A 174 1.02 -6.38 11.67
C VAL A 174 0.69 -5.32 10.63
N GLU A 175 1.72 -4.78 10.00
CA GLU A 175 1.59 -3.80 8.93
C GLU A 175 2.59 -4.06 7.80
N SER A 176 2.33 -3.50 6.62
CA SER A 176 3.20 -3.59 5.45
C SER A 176 2.84 -2.50 4.44
N CYS A 177 3.65 -2.34 3.39
CA CYS A 177 3.28 -1.53 2.25
C CYS A 177 1.87 -1.92 1.76
N ASN A 178 1.02 -0.92 1.54
CA ASN A 178 -0.37 -1.04 1.09
C ASN A 178 -0.60 -0.39 -0.28
N LEU A 179 0.48 -0.14 -1.06
CA LEU A 179 0.46 0.62 -2.32
C LEU A 179 -0.17 2.01 -2.20
N CYS A 180 -0.12 2.63 -1.02
CA CYS A 180 -0.82 3.90 -0.75
C CYS A 180 -2.28 3.85 -1.22
N VAL A 181 -3.02 2.80 -0.83
CA VAL A 181 -4.39 2.50 -1.30
C VAL A 181 -5.31 3.71 -1.21
N HIS A 182 -5.16 4.55 -0.17
CA HIS A 182 -5.91 5.78 0.01
C HIS A 182 -5.68 6.83 -1.09
N ARG A 183 -4.51 6.80 -1.75
CA ARG A 183 -4.18 7.63 -2.91
C ARG A 183 -4.65 6.98 -4.20
N VAL A 184 -4.37 5.68 -4.35
CA VAL A 184 -4.74 4.88 -5.53
C VAL A 184 -6.25 4.87 -5.73
N ASP A 185 -7.03 4.74 -4.66
CA ASP A 185 -8.50 4.78 -4.70
C ASP A 185 -9.06 6.14 -5.13
N LYS A 186 -8.25 7.20 -5.06
CA LYS A 186 -8.57 8.55 -5.54
C LYS A 186 -7.96 8.84 -6.93
N GLY A 187 -7.44 7.82 -7.62
CA GLY A 187 -6.77 7.97 -8.92
C GLY A 187 -5.35 8.52 -8.84
N GLY A 188 -4.77 8.59 -7.64
CA GLY A 188 -3.41 9.08 -7.43
C GLY A 188 -2.35 7.98 -7.54
N THR A 189 -1.10 8.39 -7.35
CA THR A 189 0.10 7.55 -7.44
C THR A 189 0.69 7.32 -6.04
N PRO A 190 1.30 6.16 -5.76
CA PRO A 190 2.00 5.93 -4.49
C PRO A 190 3.10 6.95 -4.24
N ALA A 191 3.23 7.41 -2.99
CA ALA A 191 4.16 8.46 -2.60
C ALA A 191 5.63 8.14 -2.93
N CYS A 192 6.03 6.86 -2.86
CA CYS A 192 7.38 6.42 -3.21
C CYS A 192 7.69 6.59 -4.70
N VAL A 193 6.71 6.43 -5.57
CA VAL A 193 6.85 6.62 -7.03
C VAL A 193 7.07 8.10 -7.35
N GLU A 194 6.19 8.96 -6.82
CA GLU A 194 6.30 10.42 -7.00
C GLU A 194 7.64 10.96 -6.48
N SER A 195 8.05 10.51 -5.29
CA SER A 195 9.31 10.95 -4.70
C SER A 195 10.53 10.45 -5.48
N CYS A 196 10.48 9.24 -6.04
CA CYS A 196 11.55 8.72 -6.90
C CYS A 196 11.66 9.54 -8.20
N ALA A 197 10.53 9.94 -8.78
CA ALA A 197 10.50 10.81 -9.95
C ALA A 197 11.02 12.21 -9.63
N ALA A 198 10.59 12.80 -8.51
CA ALA A 198 11.06 14.12 -8.04
C ALA A 198 12.55 14.15 -7.73
N ALA A 199 13.14 13.03 -7.30
CA ALA A 199 14.58 12.88 -7.11
C ALA A 199 15.35 12.68 -8.44
N GLY A 200 14.68 12.71 -9.59
CA GLY A 200 15.28 12.57 -10.91
C GLY A 200 15.62 11.15 -11.35
N HIS A 201 15.32 10.12 -10.53
CA HIS A 201 15.71 8.75 -10.84
C HIS A 201 14.69 8.02 -11.71
N GLN A 202 13.38 8.25 -11.48
CA GLN A 202 12.29 7.55 -12.17
C GLN A 202 12.50 6.01 -12.23
N ALA A 203 13.09 5.48 -11.17
CA ALA A 203 13.42 4.05 -11.05
C ALA A 203 12.21 3.20 -10.67
N ILE A 204 11.11 3.82 -10.21
CA ILE A 204 9.89 3.11 -9.82
C ILE A 204 8.75 3.58 -10.70
N VAL A 205 8.07 2.65 -11.36
CA VAL A 205 6.84 2.89 -12.14
C VAL A 205 5.70 2.13 -11.51
N PHE A 206 4.52 2.75 -11.44
CA PHE A 206 3.29 2.17 -10.91
C PHE A 206 2.21 2.20 -11.99
N GLY A 207 1.34 1.20 -12.00
CA GLY A 207 0.19 1.17 -12.90
C GLY A 207 -0.53 -0.17 -12.92
N ASP A 208 -1.46 -0.29 -13.83
CA ASP A 208 -2.22 -1.51 -14.08
C ASP A 208 -1.43 -2.45 -15.00
N LEU A 209 -1.08 -3.64 -14.48
CA LEU A 209 -0.38 -4.68 -15.25
C LEU A 209 -1.29 -5.37 -16.26
N ASN A 210 -2.61 -5.29 -16.13
CA ASN A 210 -3.58 -5.86 -17.04
C ASN A 210 -3.93 -4.92 -18.21
N ASP A 211 -3.63 -3.63 -18.08
CA ASP A 211 -3.85 -2.67 -19.18
C ASP A 211 -2.62 -2.61 -20.09
N PRO A 212 -2.69 -3.14 -21.33
CA PRO A 212 -1.57 -3.11 -22.27
C PRO A 212 -1.13 -1.68 -22.64
N SER A 213 -2.02 -0.71 -22.51
CA SER A 213 -1.74 0.70 -22.80
C SER A 213 -1.03 1.43 -21.65
N SER A 214 -1.01 0.85 -20.46
CA SER A 214 -0.34 1.43 -19.29
C SER A 214 1.17 1.52 -19.48
N GLU A 215 1.80 2.52 -18.86
CA GLU A 215 3.26 2.68 -18.92
C GLU A 215 3.98 1.46 -18.33
N ILE A 216 3.50 0.92 -17.21
CA ILE A 216 4.11 -0.23 -16.56
C ILE A 216 4.07 -1.47 -17.46
N SER A 217 2.94 -1.77 -18.12
CA SER A 217 2.80 -2.92 -18.98
C SER A 217 3.74 -2.83 -20.19
N ARG A 218 3.81 -1.66 -20.81
CA ARG A 218 4.73 -1.42 -21.93
C ARG A 218 6.19 -1.60 -21.51
N ARG A 219 6.58 -1.10 -20.33
CA ARG A 219 7.95 -1.25 -19.83
C ARG A 219 8.28 -2.69 -19.46
N VAL A 220 7.36 -3.40 -18.78
CA VAL A 220 7.54 -4.82 -18.43
C VAL A 220 7.71 -5.70 -19.67
N GLN A 221 7.05 -5.36 -20.78
CA GLN A 221 7.21 -6.06 -22.07
C GLN A 221 8.52 -5.69 -22.79
N ALA A 222 9.00 -4.47 -22.62
CA ALA A 222 10.16 -3.95 -23.34
C ALA A 222 11.51 -4.39 -22.73
N VAL A 223 11.55 -4.72 -21.42
CA VAL A 223 12.78 -5.08 -20.70
C VAL A 223 12.65 -6.41 -19.99
N ALA A 224 13.77 -7.12 -19.85
CA ALA A 224 13.80 -8.33 -19.03
C ALA A 224 13.51 -7.98 -17.59
N THR A 225 12.49 -8.58 -17.00
CA THR A 225 12.12 -8.37 -15.61
C THR A 225 12.11 -9.67 -14.82
N THR A 226 12.44 -9.57 -13.54
CA THR A 226 12.48 -10.69 -12.61
C THR A 226 11.52 -10.45 -11.45
N GLN A 227 10.91 -11.51 -10.95
CA GLN A 227 10.21 -11.52 -9.67
C GLN A 227 11.18 -11.99 -8.58
N LEU A 228 11.17 -11.35 -7.41
CA LEU A 228 11.89 -11.89 -6.27
C LEU A 228 11.31 -13.27 -5.92
N ARG A 229 12.17 -14.27 -5.72
CA ARG A 229 11.77 -15.65 -5.39
C ARG A 229 10.72 -16.21 -6.34
N ALA A 230 10.97 -16.10 -7.65
CA ALA A 230 10.11 -16.65 -8.70
C ALA A 230 9.88 -18.17 -8.54
N ASP A 231 10.81 -18.87 -7.88
CA ASP A 231 10.71 -20.29 -7.51
C ASP A 231 9.47 -20.61 -6.67
N LEU A 232 8.95 -19.66 -5.90
CA LEU A 232 7.79 -19.85 -5.02
C LEU A 232 6.44 -19.65 -5.73
N ARG A 233 6.44 -19.21 -6.99
CA ARG A 233 5.24 -19.03 -7.83
C ARG A 233 4.14 -18.18 -7.16
N THR A 234 4.52 -17.18 -6.41
CA THR A 234 3.56 -16.28 -5.74
C THR A 234 2.97 -15.22 -6.66
N ASP A 235 3.42 -15.17 -7.90
CA ASP A 235 3.06 -14.19 -8.93
C ASP A 235 3.01 -12.75 -8.39
N ASN A 236 4.18 -12.17 -8.26
CA ASN A 236 4.36 -10.85 -7.64
C ASN A 236 3.79 -9.72 -8.49
N GLY A 237 3.09 -8.76 -7.87
CA GLY A 237 2.74 -7.49 -8.49
C GLY A 237 3.93 -6.54 -8.65
N VAL A 238 5.05 -6.81 -7.97
CA VAL A 238 6.30 -6.03 -8.13
C VAL A 238 7.26 -6.79 -9.03
N ARG A 239 7.76 -6.10 -10.05
CA ARG A 239 8.76 -6.61 -11.00
C ARG A 239 10.05 -5.82 -10.84
N TYR A 240 11.18 -6.46 -11.08
CA TYR A 240 12.50 -5.84 -11.01
C TYR A 240 13.20 -5.99 -12.36
N ALA A 241 13.73 -4.89 -12.90
CA ALA A 241 14.61 -4.89 -14.07
C ALA A 241 16.04 -4.63 -13.64
N GLY A 242 17.01 -5.22 -14.34
CA GLY A 242 18.44 -5.02 -14.08
C GLY A 242 18.99 -5.81 -12.87
N LEU A 243 18.29 -6.88 -12.45
CA LEU A 243 18.79 -7.86 -11.47
C LEU A 243 19.27 -9.11 -12.17
#